data_07d0d48dfbc9f9448d5d2332355c63c3
#
_entry.id   07d0d48dfbc9f9448d5d2332355c63c3
#
_cell.length_a   1.000
_cell.length_b   1.000
_cell.length_c   1.000
_cell.angle_alpha   90.00
_cell.angle_beta   90.00
_cell.angle_gamma   90.00
#
_symmetry.space_group_name_H-M   'P 1'
#
loop_
_entity.id
_entity.type
_entity.pdbx_description
1 polymer ?
#
loop_
_entity_poly.entity_id
_entity_poly.type
_entity_poly.pdbx_seq_one_letter_code
_entity_poly.pdbx_strand_id
1 'polypeptide(L)'
;MNQSRAPYLLQFGLFATGVAIIVSGIQPYDLGTWLMEALPVMIVLPLLILTYRRFPLTPLLYLGIFLHALVLLLGAKYSYARVPLGFEIADWLSLSRNPYDKIGHFFQGLVPAIAAREILIRHQYITHKVMRVFVVICIVLAISATYELIEWAAALALGQGAVEFLGTQGDPWDTQSDMFCALLGAITALLVFSRLHQRQINGLNKFGLAK
;
A
#
# COMPACT_ATOMS: atom_id res chain seq x y z
N MET A 1 1.10 16.12 -19.65
CA MET A 1 2.40 15.96 -18.95
C MET A 1 3.45 15.72 -20.02
N ASN A 2 4.50 16.53 -20.07
CA ASN A 2 5.49 16.50 -21.14
C ASN A 2 6.23 15.14 -21.11
N GLN A 3 6.23 14.38 -22.20
CA GLN A 3 6.80 13.01 -22.29
C GLN A 3 8.27 12.91 -21.82
N SER A 4 9.02 14.01 -21.89
CA SER A 4 10.42 14.08 -21.47
C SER A 4 10.63 14.08 -19.95
N ARG A 5 9.62 14.42 -19.14
CA ARG A 5 9.73 14.52 -17.67
C ARG A 5 9.28 13.25 -16.94
N ALA A 6 8.48 12.38 -17.57
CA ALA A 6 7.98 11.17 -16.94
C ALA A 6 9.10 10.20 -16.46
N PRO A 7 10.15 9.91 -17.27
CA PRO A 7 11.21 9.01 -16.82
C PRO A 7 12.01 9.57 -15.63
N TYR A 8 12.25 10.88 -15.56
CA TYR A 8 12.98 11.48 -14.44
C TYR A 8 12.21 11.42 -13.11
N LEU A 9 10.88 11.60 -13.15
CA LEU A 9 10.04 11.47 -11.96
C LEU A 9 10.02 10.04 -11.42
N LEU A 10 9.98 9.05 -12.32
CA LEU A 10 10.05 7.64 -11.92
C LEU A 10 11.42 7.27 -11.35
N GLN A 11 12.51 7.75 -11.95
CA GLN A 11 13.86 7.56 -11.45
C GLN A 11 14.04 8.21 -10.08
N PHE A 12 13.51 9.44 -9.89
CA PHE A 12 13.51 10.11 -8.61
C PHE A 12 12.71 9.31 -7.56
N GLY A 13 11.51 8.84 -7.88
CA GLY A 13 10.69 8.01 -6.98
C GLY A 13 11.42 6.73 -6.59
N LEU A 14 12.06 6.05 -7.54
CA LEU A 14 12.86 4.85 -7.30
C LEU A 14 14.04 5.13 -6.35
N PHE A 15 14.81 6.19 -6.63
CA PHE A 15 15.91 6.62 -5.79
C PHE A 15 15.45 6.99 -4.38
N ALA A 16 14.39 7.80 -4.28
CA ALA A 16 13.84 8.24 -3.00
C ALA A 16 13.31 7.05 -2.17
N THR A 17 12.67 6.05 -2.80
CA THR A 17 12.25 4.82 -2.12
C THR A 17 13.46 4.02 -1.63
N GLY A 18 14.52 3.88 -2.45
CA GLY A 18 15.76 3.22 -2.04
C GLY A 18 16.41 3.89 -0.84
N VAL A 19 16.48 5.22 -0.85
CA VAL A 19 16.97 6.01 0.30
C VAL A 19 16.07 5.79 1.53
N ALA A 20 14.74 5.80 1.36
CA ALA A 20 13.80 5.58 2.46
C ALA A 20 13.95 4.18 3.09
N ILE A 21 14.18 3.12 2.29
CA ILE A 21 14.48 1.76 2.81
C ILE A 21 15.74 1.82 3.69
N ILE A 22 16.82 2.43 3.22
CA ILE A 22 18.07 2.52 3.97
C ILE A 22 17.85 3.31 5.27
N VAL A 23 17.25 4.49 5.19
CA VAL A 23 17.02 5.38 6.35
C VAL A 23 16.09 4.72 7.38
N SER A 24 15.04 4.00 6.94
CA SER A 24 14.16 3.29 7.86
C SER A 24 14.86 2.14 8.59
N GLY A 25 15.84 1.49 7.93
CA GLY A 25 16.63 0.40 8.51
C GLY A 25 17.76 0.85 9.44
N ILE A 26 18.08 2.16 9.50
CA ILE A 26 19.06 2.67 10.44
C ILE A 26 18.44 2.75 11.84
N GLN A 27 18.87 1.86 12.75
CA GLN A 27 18.39 1.78 14.12
C GLN A 27 16.83 1.76 14.20
N PRO A 28 16.16 0.79 13.56
CA PRO A 28 14.72 0.63 13.72
C PRO A 28 14.40 0.26 15.16
N TYR A 29 13.16 0.49 15.58
CA TYR A 29 12.71 0.14 16.94
C TYR A 29 12.92 -1.35 17.23
N ASP A 30 12.54 -2.21 16.30
CA ASP A 30 12.82 -3.65 16.30
C ASP A 30 13.18 -4.12 14.89
N LEU A 31 14.27 -4.86 14.74
CA LEU A 31 14.76 -5.29 13.43
C LEU A 31 13.86 -6.36 12.80
N GLY A 32 13.28 -7.25 13.60
CA GLY A 32 12.38 -8.30 13.13
C GLY A 32 11.10 -7.70 12.56
N THR A 33 10.48 -6.81 13.31
CA THR A 33 9.31 -6.02 12.88
C THR A 33 9.63 -5.22 11.61
N TRP A 34 10.79 -4.54 11.60
CA TRP A 34 11.20 -3.76 10.41
C TRP A 34 11.32 -4.64 9.15
N LEU A 35 11.92 -5.83 9.26
CA LEU A 35 12.05 -6.74 8.12
C LEU A 35 10.67 -7.18 7.58
N MET A 36 9.74 -7.49 8.45
CA MET A 36 8.41 -7.95 8.06
C MET A 36 7.59 -6.83 7.43
N GLU A 37 7.64 -5.65 8.01
CA GLU A 37 6.90 -4.47 7.56
C GLU A 37 7.49 -3.81 6.29
N ALA A 38 8.82 -3.85 6.12
CA ALA A 38 9.47 -3.36 4.92
C ALA A 38 9.42 -4.38 3.75
N LEU A 39 9.14 -5.66 4.03
CA LEU A 39 9.14 -6.74 3.03
C LEU A 39 8.26 -6.46 1.82
N PRO A 40 7.03 -5.95 1.93
CA PRO A 40 6.21 -5.60 0.77
C PRO A 40 6.90 -4.59 -0.15
N VAL A 41 7.57 -3.59 0.40
CA VAL A 41 8.31 -2.59 -0.38
C VAL A 41 9.51 -3.23 -1.08
N MET A 42 10.24 -4.10 -0.37
CA MET A 42 11.40 -4.83 -0.90
C MET A 42 11.03 -5.78 -2.04
N ILE A 43 9.82 -6.34 -2.04
CA ILE A 43 9.30 -7.21 -3.10
C ILE A 43 8.78 -6.37 -4.28
N VAL A 44 7.97 -5.35 -4.00
CA VAL A 44 7.30 -4.57 -5.05
C VAL A 44 8.30 -3.74 -5.86
N LEU A 45 9.33 -3.18 -5.22
CA LEU A 45 10.29 -2.32 -5.91
C LEU A 45 11.05 -3.04 -7.04
N PRO A 46 11.69 -4.21 -6.84
CA PRO A 46 12.29 -4.99 -7.91
C PRO A 46 11.26 -5.40 -8.97
N LEU A 47 10.06 -5.80 -8.56
CA LEU A 47 9.00 -6.18 -9.48
C LEU A 47 8.64 -5.03 -10.43
N LEU A 48 8.52 -3.81 -9.93
CA LEU A 48 8.28 -2.63 -10.75
C LEU A 48 9.40 -2.37 -11.75
N ILE A 49 10.66 -2.53 -11.34
CA ILE A 49 11.83 -2.37 -12.22
C ILE A 49 11.79 -3.41 -13.35
N LEU A 50 11.56 -4.66 -13.01
CA LEU A 50 11.55 -5.78 -13.96
C LEU A 50 10.39 -5.70 -14.96
N THR A 51 9.22 -5.22 -14.48
CA THR A 51 8.01 -5.15 -15.32
C THR A 51 7.87 -3.84 -16.09
N TYR A 52 8.60 -2.79 -15.73
CA TYR A 52 8.46 -1.45 -16.29
C TYR A 52 8.42 -1.40 -17.83
N ARG A 53 9.32 -2.14 -18.49
CA ARG A 53 9.39 -2.13 -19.96
C ARG A 53 8.25 -2.89 -20.62
N ARG A 54 7.68 -3.90 -19.94
CA ARG A 54 6.62 -4.76 -20.49
C ARG A 54 5.23 -4.27 -20.12
N PHE A 55 5.09 -3.71 -18.91
CA PHE A 55 3.82 -3.25 -18.39
C PHE A 55 4.02 -1.96 -17.56
N PRO A 56 4.31 -0.82 -18.22
CA PRO A 56 4.40 0.45 -17.50
C PRO A 56 3.06 0.80 -16.89
N LEU A 57 3.06 1.17 -15.61
CA LEU A 57 1.85 1.51 -14.86
C LEU A 57 1.44 2.97 -15.13
N THR A 58 0.21 3.30 -14.75
CA THR A 58 -0.25 4.69 -14.80
C THR A 58 0.50 5.57 -13.79
N PRO A 59 0.69 6.88 -14.08
CA PRO A 59 1.31 7.82 -13.13
C PRO A 59 0.63 7.86 -11.78
N LEU A 60 -0.71 7.73 -11.73
CA LEU A 60 -1.48 7.65 -10.49
C LEU A 60 -1.06 6.44 -9.65
N LEU A 61 -0.89 5.28 -10.28
CA LEU A 61 -0.51 4.06 -9.57
C LEU A 61 0.94 4.14 -9.08
N TYR A 62 1.88 4.66 -9.87
CA TYR A 62 3.25 4.89 -9.40
C TYR A 62 3.30 5.84 -8.20
N LEU A 63 2.54 6.94 -8.24
CA LEU A 63 2.45 7.86 -7.10
C LEU A 63 1.85 7.17 -5.88
N GLY A 64 0.78 6.41 -6.05
CA GLY A 64 0.14 5.65 -4.97
C GLY A 64 1.11 4.64 -4.34
N ILE A 65 1.85 3.87 -5.15
CA ILE A 65 2.85 2.91 -4.67
C ILE A 65 3.96 3.63 -3.90
N PHE A 66 4.45 4.76 -4.41
CA PHE A 66 5.48 5.55 -3.73
C PHE A 66 5.02 6.05 -2.36
N LEU A 67 3.82 6.65 -2.29
CA LEU A 67 3.26 7.14 -1.02
C LEU A 67 3.00 5.99 -0.04
N HIS A 68 2.47 4.87 -0.51
CA HIS A 68 2.26 3.68 0.32
C HIS A 68 3.60 3.13 0.85
N ALA A 69 4.64 3.07 0.01
CA ALA A 69 5.96 2.65 0.46
C ALA A 69 6.51 3.56 1.58
N LEU A 70 6.31 4.88 1.50
CA LEU A 70 6.71 5.79 2.58
C LEU A 70 5.93 5.54 3.87
N VAL A 71 4.62 5.28 3.77
CA VAL A 71 3.78 4.93 4.94
C VAL A 71 4.28 3.65 5.59
N LEU A 72 4.52 2.59 4.81
CA LEU A 72 5.03 1.31 5.31
C LEU A 72 6.41 1.46 5.96
N LEU A 73 7.35 2.15 5.31
CA LEU A 73 8.72 2.30 5.81
C LEU A 73 8.80 3.16 7.07
N LEU A 74 7.91 4.15 7.22
CA LEU A 74 7.81 4.93 8.45
C LEU A 74 7.21 4.08 9.58
N GLY A 75 6.17 3.29 9.28
CA GLY A 75 5.63 2.29 10.21
C GLY A 75 6.68 1.29 10.65
N ALA A 76 7.40 0.70 9.70
CA ALA A 76 8.48 -0.25 9.96
C ALA A 76 9.57 0.32 10.87
N LYS A 77 9.98 1.58 10.65
CA LYS A 77 11.04 2.21 11.46
C LYS A 77 10.69 2.31 12.94
N TYR A 78 9.45 2.70 13.27
CA TYR A 78 9.02 3.00 14.63
C TYR A 78 8.19 1.89 15.28
N SER A 79 7.79 0.83 14.55
CA SER A 79 6.60 0.02 14.81
C SER A 79 5.32 0.89 14.73
N TYR A 80 4.28 0.44 14.04
CA TYR A 80 3.11 1.29 13.71
C TYR A 80 2.51 2.01 14.91
N ALA A 81 2.41 1.32 16.06
CA ALA A 81 1.88 1.88 17.29
C ALA A 81 2.70 3.03 17.89
N ARG A 82 3.94 3.25 17.41
CA ARG A 82 4.90 4.21 17.96
C ARG A 82 5.31 5.32 17.00
N VAL A 83 4.68 5.39 15.83
CA VAL A 83 4.99 6.44 14.84
C VAL A 83 4.66 7.83 15.43
N PRO A 84 5.63 8.76 15.49
CA PRO A 84 5.42 10.09 16.09
C PRO A 84 4.24 10.84 15.47
N LEU A 85 4.15 10.84 14.13
CA LEU A 85 3.05 11.45 13.40
C LEU A 85 1.67 10.91 13.83
N GLY A 86 1.60 9.62 14.18
CA GLY A 86 0.35 9.03 14.64
C GLY A 86 -0.09 9.55 15.99
N PHE A 87 0.84 9.88 16.92
CA PHE A 87 0.50 10.52 18.19
C PHE A 87 -0.01 11.96 17.98
N GLU A 88 0.62 12.72 17.08
CA GLU A 88 0.12 14.05 16.72
C GLU A 88 -1.31 14.01 16.16
N ILE A 89 -1.59 13.03 15.28
CA ILE A 89 -2.95 12.82 14.74
C ILE A 89 -3.92 12.39 15.85
N ALA A 90 -3.49 11.52 16.79
CA ALA A 90 -4.32 11.08 17.91
C ALA A 90 -4.70 12.25 18.80
N ASP A 91 -3.74 13.10 19.14
CA ASP A 91 -3.98 14.30 19.96
C ASP A 91 -4.93 15.27 19.25
N TRP A 92 -4.72 15.51 17.97
CA TRP A 92 -5.55 16.42 17.18
C TRP A 92 -7.00 15.95 17.03
N LEU A 93 -7.19 14.63 16.88
CA LEU A 93 -8.51 14.02 16.74
C LEU A 93 -9.09 13.51 18.08
N SER A 94 -8.41 13.72 19.21
CA SER A 94 -8.78 13.21 20.53
C SER A 94 -9.00 11.69 20.55
N LEU A 95 -8.12 10.95 19.87
CA LEU A 95 -8.16 9.49 19.84
C LEU A 95 -7.42 8.90 21.04
N SER A 96 -7.89 7.76 21.53
CA SER A 96 -7.29 7.06 22.68
C SER A 96 -6.01 6.29 22.33
N ARG A 97 -5.73 6.08 21.04
CA ARG A 97 -4.56 5.34 20.56
C ARG A 97 -3.99 5.93 19.26
N ASN A 98 -2.76 5.56 18.96
CA ASN A 98 -2.09 5.95 17.74
C ASN A 98 -2.80 5.32 16.50
N PRO A 99 -3.34 6.12 15.56
CA PRO A 99 -4.09 5.61 14.42
C PRO A 99 -3.22 5.28 13.20
N TYR A 100 -1.88 5.30 13.33
CA TYR A 100 -1.00 5.18 12.15
C TYR A 100 -1.17 3.86 11.40
N ASP A 101 -1.45 2.80 12.12
CA ASP A 101 -1.75 1.49 11.57
C ASP A 101 -2.98 1.51 10.64
N LYS A 102 -4.05 2.14 11.08
CA LYS A 102 -5.27 2.36 10.24
C LYS A 102 -4.97 3.12 8.94
N ILE A 103 -3.99 4.04 8.97
CA ILE A 103 -3.51 4.73 7.78
C ILE A 103 -2.79 3.75 6.85
N GLY A 104 -1.95 2.87 7.40
CA GLY A 104 -1.30 1.80 6.65
C GLY A 104 -2.32 0.92 5.91
N HIS A 105 -3.31 0.41 6.62
CA HIS A 105 -4.38 -0.43 6.06
C HIS A 105 -5.27 0.31 5.06
N PHE A 106 -5.53 1.61 5.26
CA PHE A 106 -6.22 2.40 4.25
C PHE A 106 -5.43 2.44 2.93
N PHE A 107 -4.12 2.67 2.97
CA PHE A 107 -3.27 2.62 1.78
C PHE A 107 -3.15 1.20 1.21
N GLN A 108 -3.12 0.16 2.05
CA GLN A 108 -3.18 -1.25 1.65
C GLN A 108 -4.47 -1.57 0.88
N GLY A 109 -5.55 -0.86 1.15
CA GLY A 109 -6.78 -0.94 0.36
C GLY A 109 -6.74 -0.12 -0.92
N LEU A 110 -6.32 1.13 -0.82
CA LEU A 110 -6.37 2.12 -1.91
C LEU A 110 -5.45 1.74 -3.07
N VAL A 111 -4.20 1.43 -2.79
CA VAL A 111 -3.19 1.21 -3.85
C VAL A 111 -3.38 -0.13 -4.56
N PRO A 112 -3.58 -1.28 -3.89
CA PRO A 112 -3.92 -2.53 -4.55
C PRO A 112 -5.23 -2.48 -5.33
N ALA A 113 -6.23 -1.70 -4.91
CA ALA A 113 -7.45 -1.52 -5.69
C ALA A 113 -7.18 -0.85 -7.05
N ILE A 114 -6.33 0.19 -7.08
CA ILE A 114 -5.90 0.84 -8.32
C ILE A 114 -5.12 -0.14 -9.18
N ALA A 115 -4.19 -0.90 -8.59
CA ALA A 115 -3.37 -1.89 -9.29
C ALA A 115 -4.22 -3.02 -9.90
N ALA A 116 -5.08 -3.64 -9.09
CA ALA A 116 -5.99 -4.69 -9.56
C ALA A 116 -6.90 -4.19 -10.69
N ARG A 117 -7.49 -2.98 -10.51
CA ARG A 117 -8.32 -2.36 -11.54
C ARG A 117 -7.54 -2.12 -12.84
N GLU A 118 -6.30 -1.65 -12.77
CA GLU A 118 -5.46 -1.42 -13.95
C GLU A 118 -5.18 -2.73 -14.70
N ILE A 119 -4.76 -3.77 -13.99
CA ILE A 119 -4.48 -5.08 -14.55
C ILE A 119 -5.73 -5.68 -15.22
N LEU A 120 -6.86 -5.69 -14.51
CA LEU A 120 -8.12 -6.25 -15.01
C LEU A 120 -8.64 -5.54 -16.27
N ILE A 121 -8.44 -4.22 -16.36
CA ILE A 121 -8.86 -3.43 -17.54
C ILE A 121 -7.92 -3.66 -18.71
N ARG A 122 -6.61 -3.54 -18.50
CA ARG A 122 -5.63 -3.58 -19.59
C ARG A 122 -5.50 -4.96 -20.23
N HIS A 123 -5.60 -6.02 -19.41
CA HIS A 123 -5.64 -7.40 -19.92
C HIS A 123 -7.05 -7.86 -20.33
N GLN A 124 -8.07 -7.01 -20.16
CA GLN A 124 -9.47 -7.33 -20.49
C GLN A 124 -10.00 -8.60 -19.80
N TYR A 125 -9.45 -8.95 -18.62
CA TYR A 125 -9.90 -10.13 -17.88
C TYR A 125 -11.36 -10.02 -17.44
N ILE A 126 -11.81 -8.82 -17.08
CA ILE A 126 -13.20 -8.56 -16.69
C ILE A 126 -13.68 -7.27 -17.37
N THR A 127 -14.50 -7.42 -18.38
CA THR A 127 -15.06 -6.30 -19.16
C THR A 127 -16.26 -5.66 -18.49
N HIS A 128 -17.10 -6.47 -17.80
CA HIS A 128 -18.29 -5.99 -17.12
C HIS A 128 -17.93 -5.13 -15.90
N LYS A 129 -18.40 -3.88 -15.90
CA LYS A 129 -17.99 -2.85 -14.92
C LYS A 129 -18.34 -3.22 -13.47
N VAL A 130 -19.55 -3.70 -13.21
CA VAL A 130 -20.02 -4.05 -11.85
C VAL A 130 -19.23 -5.25 -11.32
N MET A 131 -19.04 -6.28 -12.15
CA MET A 131 -18.24 -7.44 -11.78
C MET A 131 -16.78 -7.06 -11.49
N ARG A 132 -16.22 -6.15 -12.27
CA ARG A 132 -14.84 -5.66 -12.03
C ARG A 132 -14.73 -4.94 -10.68
N VAL A 133 -15.69 -4.08 -10.32
CA VAL A 133 -15.73 -3.43 -8.99
C VAL A 133 -15.80 -4.48 -7.89
N PHE A 134 -16.69 -5.45 -8.01
CA PHE A 134 -16.80 -6.54 -7.04
C PHE A 134 -15.50 -7.32 -6.87
N VAL A 135 -14.87 -7.74 -7.97
CA VAL A 135 -13.62 -8.51 -7.93
C VAL A 135 -12.47 -7.69 -7.37
N VAL A 136 -12.38 -6.38 -7.66
CA VAL A 136 -11.36 -5.50 -7.06
C VAL A 136 -11.53 -5.44 -5.53
N ILE A 137 -12.76 -5.31 -5.04
CA ILE A 137 -13.01 -5.32 -3.59
C ILE A 137 -12.64 -6.68 -2.98
N CYS A 138 -13.00 -7.80 -3.63
CA CYS A 138 -12.61 -9.13 -3.18
C CYS A 138 -11.09 -9.30 -3.12
N ILE A 139 -10.35 -8.83 -4.13
CA ILE A 139 -8.89 -8.88 -4.15
C ILE A 139 -8.30 -8.09 -2.97
N VAL A 140 -8.80 -6.88 -2.71
CA VAL A 140 -8.30 -6.06 -1.60
C VAL A 140 -8.58 -6.74 -0.26
N LEU A 141 -9.79 -7.23 -0.03
CA LEU A 141 -10.12 -7.92 1.21
C LEU A 141 -9.30 -9.22 1.38
N ALA A 142 -9.03 -9.95 0.29
CA ALA A 142 -8.16 -11.11 0.33
C ALA A 142 -6.72 -10.75 0.69
N ILE A 143 -6.18 -9.64 0.16
CA ILE A 143 -4.84 -9.13 0.51
C ILE A 143 -4.83 -8.73 1.99
N SER A 144 -5.80 -7.95 2.46
CA SER A 144 -5.89 -7.52 3.85
C SER A 144 -6.01 -8.71 4.80
N ALA A 145 -6.94 -9.63 4.55
CA ALA A 145 -7.09 -10.83 5.37
C ALA A 145 -5.84 -11.72 5.38
N THR A 146 -5.11 -11.82 4.26
CA THR A 146 -3.85 -12.57 4.19
C THR A 146 -2.78 -11.91 5.06
N TYR A 147 -2.73 -10.57 5.06
CA TYR A 147 -1.79 -9.82 5.88
C TYR A 147 -2.06 -10.06 7.36
N GLU A 148 -3.31 -9.95 7.81
CA GLU A 148 -3.72 -10.27 9.19
C GLU A 148 -3.35 -11.72 9.61
N LEU A 149 -3.50 -12.68 8.69
CA LEU A 149 -3.09 -14.05 8.95
C LEU A 149 -1.57 -14.21 9.07
N ILE A 150 -0.79 -13.44 8.31
CA ILE A 150 0.68 -13.39 8.42
C ILE A 150 1.07 -12.79 9.77
N GLU A 151 0.45 -11.70 10.18
CA GLU A 151 0.67 -11.07 11.48
C GLU A 151 0.35 -12.02 12.63
N TRP A 152 -0.80 -12.66 12.56
CA TRP A 152 -1.17 -13.70 13.55
C TRP A 152 -0.17 -14.85 13.62
N ALA A 153 0.27 -15.36 12.48
CA ALA A 153 1.27 -16.43 12.42
C ALA A 153 2.62 -15.98 12.99
N ALA A 154 3.05 -14.75 12.68
CA ALA A 154 4.26 -14.17 13.24
C ALA A 154 4.15 -13.98 14.76
N ALA A 155 3.01 -13.52 15.25
CA ALA A 155 2.73 -13.40 16.67
C ALA A 155 2.85 -14.74 17.41
N LEU A 156 2.32 -15.81 16.84
CA LEU A 156 2.47 -17.17 17.39
C LEU A 156 3.95 -17.61 17.44
N ALA A 157 4.74 -17.26 16.43
CA ALA A 157 6.16 -17.61 16.35
C ALA A 157 7.03 -16.79 17.31
N LEU A 158 6.72 -15.51 17.50
CA LEU A 158 7.49 -14.57 18.35
C LEU A 158 7.12 -14.65 19.84
N GLY A 159 5.99 -15.25 20.18
CA GLY A 159 5.52 -15.39 21.57
C GLY A 159 5.21 -14.05 22.24
N GLN A 160 5.86 -13.73 23.36
CA GLN A 160 5.56 -12.52 24.14
C GLN A 160 5.87 -11.20 23.43
N GLY A 161 6.70 -11.20 22.36
CA GLY A 161 6.94 -10.02 21.51
C GLY A 161 5.79 -9.70 20.56
N ALA A 162 4.77 -10.54 20.49
CA ALA A 162 3.67 -10.48 19.56
C ALA A 162 2.80 -9.21 19.73
N VAL A 163 2.56 -8.78 20.94
CA VAL A 163 1.63 -7.66 21.25
C VAL A 163 2.11 -6.34 20.66
N GLU A 164 3.43 -6.09 20.66
CA GLU A 164 4.01 -4.89 20.05
C GLU A 164 4.04 -4.99 18.52
N PHE A 165 4.30 -6.18 17.99
CA PHE A 165 4.32 -6.43 16.54
C PHE A 165 2.93 -6.28 15.92
N LEU A 166 1.89 -6.85 16.54
CA LEU A 166 0.50 -6.75 16.08
C LEU A 166 -0.05 -5.31 16.13
N GLY A 167 0.59 -4.41 16.86
CA GLY A 167 0.14 -3.01 16.95
C GLY A 167 -1.25 -2.81 17.57
N THR A 168 -1.85 -3.85 18.14
CA THR A 168 -3.25 -3.86 18.60
C THR A 168 -3.57 -2.79 19.63
N GLN A 169 -2.57 -2.33 20.40
CA GLN A 169 -2.72 -1.31 21.44
C GLN A 169 -3.91 -1.59 22.39
N GLY A 170 -4.25 -2.88 22.59
CA GLY A 170 -5.34 -3.33 23.45
C GLY A 170 -6.73 -3.36 22.79
N ASP A 171 -6.85 -3.13 21.49
CA ASP A 171 -8.12 -3.24 20.78
C ASP A 171 -8.42 -4.71 20.41
N PRO A 172 -9.48 -5.33 20.93
CA PRO A 172 -9.83 -6.70 20.57
C PRO A 172 -10.38 -6.84 19.15
N TRP A 173 -10.73 -5.73 18.49
CA TRP A 173 -11.28 -5.68 17.13
C TRP A 173 -10.28 -5.11 16.11
N ASP A 174 -8.99 -5.15 16.41
CA ASP A 174 -7.95 -4.55 15.58
C ASP A 174 -7.96 -5.10 14.16
N THR A 175 -7.82 -6.41 14.00
CA THR A 175 -7.91 -7.12 12.71
C THR A 175 -9.14 -6.72 11.87
N GLN A 176 -10.33 -6.67 12.49
CA GLN A 176 -11.55 -6.32 11.77
C GLN A 176 -11.58 -4.84 11.36
N SER A 177 -11.07 -3.97 12.22
CA SER A 177 -11.00 -2.55 11.91
C SER A 177 -9.94 -2.24 10.84
N ASP A 178 -8.88 -3.03 10.76
CA ASP A 178 -7.84 -2.93 9.73
C ASP A 178 -8.36 -3.39 8.37
N MET A 179 -9.01 -4.53 8.31
CA MET A 179 -9.75 -4.96 7.12
C MET A 179 -10.79 -3.93 6.68
N PHE A 180 -11.48 -3.28 7.62
CA PHE A 180 -12.44 -2.22 7.30
C PHE A 180 -11.75 -0.97 6.75
N CYS A 181 -10.60 -0.57 7.29
CA CYS A 181 -9.80 0.53 6.73
C CYS A 181 -9.31 0.22 5.31
N ALA A 182 -8.88 -1.02 5.04
CA ALA A 182 -8.54 -1.46 3.70
C ALA A 182 -9.76 -1.41 2.75
N LEU A 183 -10.93 -1.83 3.20
CA LEU A 183 -12.17 -1.70 2.42
C LEU A 183 -12.49 -0.23 2.09
N LEU A 184 -12.36 0.68 3.06
CA LEU A 184 -12.56 2.13 2.83
C LEU A 184 -11.54 2.67 1.81
N GLY A 185 -10.28 2.23 1.86
CA GLY A 185 -9.26 2.56 0.88
C GLY A 185 -9.67 2.12 -0.54
N ALA A 186 -10.14 0.88 -0.69
CA ALA A 186 -10.61 0.36 -1.97
C ALA A 186 -11.81 1.13 -2.52
N ILE A 187 -12.80 1.42 -1.67
CA ILE A 187 -13.98 2.21 -2.03
C ILE A 187 -13.54 3.62 -2.49
N THR A 188 -12.63 4.25 -1.76
CA THR A 188 -12.06 5.56 -2.12
C THR A 188 -11.37 5.51 -3.47
N ALA A 189 -10.55 4.50 -3.74
CA ALA A 189 -9.90 4.30 -5.04
C ALA A 189 -10.92 4.22 -6.18
N LEU A 190 -11.99 3.46 -5.98
CA LEU A 190 -13.01 3.21 -6.99
C LEU A 190 -13.96 4.41 -7.21
N LEU A 191 -14.29 5.16 -6.17
CA LEU A 191 -15.19 6.31 -6.29
C LEU A 191 -14.45 7.58 -6.71
N VAL A 192 -13.33 7.89 -6.06
CA VAL A 192 -12.63 9.18 -6.25
C VAL A 192 -11.70 9.13 -7.46
N PHE A 193 -10.87 8.08 -7.56
CA PHE A 193 -9.78 8.05 -8.54
C PHE A 193 -10.12 7.36 -9.85
N SER A 194 -11.24 6.65 -9.97
CA SER A 194 -11.55 5.83 -11.15
C SER A 194 -11.61 6.61 -12.46
N ARG A 195 -12.09 7.87 -12.44
CA ARG A 195 -12.15 8.73 -13.65
C ARG A 195 -10.77 9.16 -14.13
N LEU A 196 -9.93 9.64 -13.20
CA LEU A 196 -8.56 10.03 -13.49
C LEU A 196 -7.76 8.82 -13.98
N HIS A 197 -7.86 7.70 -13.26
CA HIS A 197 -7.19 6.47 -13.60
C HIS A 197 -7.58 5.96 -15.01
N GLN A 198 -8.89 5.99 -15.36
CA GLN A 198 -9.34 5.58 -16.69
C GLN A 198 -8.76 6.47 -17.79
N ARG A 199 -8.68 7.78 -17.58
CA ARG A 199 -8.04 8.71 -18.54
C ARG A 199 -6.57 8.36 -18.76
N GLN A 200 -5.85 8.00 -17.71
CA GLN A 200 -4.44 7.61 -17.80
C GLN A 200 -4.27 6.26 -18.51
N ILE A 201 -5.10 5.26 -18.21
CA ILE A 201 -5.11 3.97 -18.93
C ILE A 201 -5.36 4.17 -20.42
N ASN A 202 -6.35 4.98 -20.78
CA ASN A 202 -6.65 5.29 -22.19
C ASN A 202 -5.48 6.01 -22.88
N GLY A 203 -4.71 6.82 -22.13
CA GLY A 203 -3.48 7.44 -22.61
C GLY A 203 -2.41 6.41 -22.94
N LEU A 204 -2.17 5.42 -22.08
CA LEU A 204 -1.19 4.36 -22.31
C LEU A 204 -1.57 3.50 -23.56
N ASN A 205 -2.85 3.21 -23.74
CA ASN A 205 -3.35 2.45 -24.89
C ASN A 205 -3.07 3.14 -26.23
N LYS A 206 -3.21 4.48 -26.29
CA LYS A 206 -2.92 5.28 -27.50
C LYS A 206 -1.46 5.21 -27.94
N PHE A 207 -0.54 4.95 -27.01
CA PHE A 207 0.89 4.86 -27.29
C PHE A 207 1.39 3.42 -27.49
N GLY A 208 0.50 2.43 -27.61
CA GLY A 208 0.88 1.02 -27.80
C GLY A 208 1.54 0.36 -26.59
N LEU A 209 1.48 1.00 -25.43
CA LEU A 209 2.10 0.53 -24.17
C LEU A 209 1.17 -0.37 -23.34
N ALA A 210 0.05 -0.78 -23.90
CA ALA A 210 -1.00 -1.51 -23.19
C ALA A 210 -1.17 -2.96 -23.68
N LYS A 211 -0.08 -3.63 -24.06
CA LYS A 211 -0.12 -5.07 -24.35
C LYS A 211 0.32 -5.88 -23.15
#